data_1e3e6290d189a4f5e1d5848ec12d2178
#
_entry.id   1e3e6290d189a4f5e1d5848ec12d2178
#
_cell.length_a   1.000
_cell.length_b   1.000
_cell.length_c   1.000
_cell.angle_alpha   90.00
_cell.angle_beta   90.00
_cell.angle_gamma   90.00
#
_symmetry.space_group_name_H-M   'P 1'
#
loop_
_entity.id
_entity.type
_entity.pdbx_description
1 polymer ?
#
loop_
_entity_poly.entity_id
_entity_poly.type
_entity_poly.pdbx_seq_one_letter_code
_entity_poly.pdbx_strand_id
1 'polypeptide(L)'
;KNCQFMAASAEAIFKSPPKITLEGFEDQRVQDFARDQTVVVLDPPRKGCSGVFLEQLYEYSPQRIVYMSCGPDTQARDAKGIVEIGGYDIVSIQPYDLFPQTKHIECLMVFEKRSK
;
A
#
# COMPACT_ATOMS: atom_id res chain seq x y z
N LYS A 1 -19.53 1.50 13.81
CA LYS A 1 -18.41 0.65 13.40
C LYS A 1 -17.37 1.47 12.67
N ASN A 2 -16.14 1.02 12.76
CA ASN A 2 -14.99 1.76 12.23
C ASN A 2 -14.36 1.08 11.00
N CYS A 3 -15.15 0.28 10.27
CA CYS A 3 -14.66 -0.42 9.09
C CYS A 3 -15.69 -0.34 7.96
N GLN A 4 -15.22 -0.07 6.76
CA GLN A 4 -16.05 -0.07 5.56
C GLN A 4 -15.37 -0.85 4.45
N PHE A 5 -16.19 -1.42 3.56
CA PHE A 5 -15.73 -2.17 2.40
C PHE A 5 -16.24 -1.50 1.14
N MET A 6 -15.36 -1.41 0.13
CA MET A 6 -15.69 -0.84 -1.15
C MET A 6 -15.16 -1.73 -2.26
N ALA A 7 -15.93 -1.87 -3.34
CA ALA A 7 -15.49 -2.56 -4.55
C ALA A 7 -15.06 -1.51 -5.57
N ALA A 8 -13.75 -1.40 -5.79
CA ALA A 8 -13.19 -0.46 -6.76
C ALA A 8 -11.82 -0.94 -7.18
N SER A 9 -11.35 -0.51 -8.37
CA SER A 9 -9.96 -0.77 -8.74
C SER A 9 -9.02 0.06 -7.87
N ALA A 10 -7.80 -0.42 -7.67
CA ALA A 10 -6.82 0.29 -6.85
C ALA A 10 -6.55 1.70 -7.39
N GLU A 11 -6.48 1.84 -8.72
CA GLU A 11 -6.23 3.12 -9.35
C GLU A 11 -7.37 4.13 -9.15
N ALA A 12 -8.58 3.66 -8.90
CA ALA A 12 -9.74 4.53 -8.70
C ALA A 12 -9.81 5.12 -7.30
N ILE A 13 -9.14 4.52 -6.31
CA ILE A 13 -9.25 4.93 -4.91
C ILE A 13 -8.73 6.36 -4.69
N PHE A 14 -7.61 6.71 -5.31
CA PHE A 14 -7.03 8.04 -5.14
C PHE A 14 -7.49 9.03 -6.22
N LYS A 15 -7.77 8.54 -7.44
CA LYS A 15 -8.12 9.40 -8.56
C LYS A 15 -9.58 9.88 -8.48
N SER A 16 -10.49 8.98 -8.19
CA SER A 16 -11.92 9.28 -8.04
C SER A 16 -12.44 8.49 -6.85
N PRO A 17 -12.00 8.84 -5.65
CA PRO A 17 -12.34 8.04 -4.48
C PRO A 17 -13.84 8.07 -4.21
N PRO A 18 -14.45 6.92 -3.99
CA PRO A 18 -15.83 6.89 -3.54
C PRO A 18 -15.93 7.52 -2.16
N LYS A 19 -17.11 8.03 -1.85
CA LYS A 19 -17.35 8.54 -0.51
C LYS A 19 -17.29 7.40 0.50
N ILE A 20 -16.62 7.64 1.59
CA ILE A 20 -16.52 6.70 2.70
C ILE A 20 -17.32 7.28 3.85
N THR A 21 -18.28 6.51 4.34
CA THR A 21 -19.03 6.89 5.53
C THR A 21 -18.56 6.02 6.68
N LEU A 22 -17.78 6.61 7.55
CA LEU A 22 -17.35 5.98 8.79
C LEU A 22 -18.00 6.69 9.96
N GLU A 23 -18.24 5.96 11.03
CA GLU A 23 -18.76 6.56 12.25
C GLU A 23 -17.83 7.68 12.71
N GLY A 24 -18.33 8.89 12.82
CA GLY A 24 -17.53 10.07 13.15
C GLY A 24 -16.82 10.71 11.98
N PHE A 25 -16.90 10.14 10.76
CA PHE A 25 -16.22 10.64 9.57
C PHE A 25 -17.16 10.58 8.37
N GLU A 26 -18.38 11.05 8.53
CA GLU A 26 -19.39 10.97 7.48
C GLU A 26 -18.99 11.76 6.24
N ASP A 27 -19.27 11.19 5.08
CA ASP A 27 -19.02 11.81 3.76
C ASP A 27 -17.55 12.11 3.46
N GLN A 28 -16.61 11.50 4.19
CA GLN A 28 -15.20 11.70 3.89
C GLN A 28 -14.72 10.81 2.74
N ARG A 29 -13.76 11.32 1.99
CA ARG A 29 -13.07 10.58 0.95
C ARG A 29 -11.69 10.16 1.46
N VAL A 30 -11.09 9.16 0.81
CA VAL A 30 -9.75 8.71 1.19
C VAL A 30 -8.77 9.90 1.23
N GLN A 31 -8.88 10.83 0.29
CA GLN A 31 -8.02 12.00 0.21
C GLN A 31 -8.14 12.95 1.41
N ASP A 32 -9.25 12.87 2.13
CA ASP A 32 -9.51 13.76 3.26
C ASP A 32 -8.91 13.23 4.57
N PHE A 33 -8.44 11.99 4.59
CA PHE A 33 -7.77 11.44 5.77
C PHE A 33 -6.39 12.05 5.94
N ALA A 34 -5.99 12.27 7.18
CA ALA A 34 -4.67 12.81 7.49
C ALA A 34 -3.60 11.82 7.03
N ARG A 35 -2.76 12.25 6.10
CA ARG A 35 -1.73 11.40 5.47
C ARG A 35 -0.70 10.93 6.48
N ASP A 36 -0.32 11.80 7.41
CA ASP A 36 0.66 11.51 8.46
C ASP A 36 0.11 10.55 9.54
N GLN A 37 -1.17 10.21 9.46
CA GLN A 37 -1.82 9.26 10.36
C GLN A 37 -2.39 8.05 9.60
N THR A 38 -2.04 7.91 8.32
CA THR A 38 -2.59 6.87 7.47
C THR A 38 -1.53 5.81 7.18
N VAL A 39 -1.94 4.55 7.31
CA VAL A 39 -1.17 3.38 6.89
C VAL A 39 -1.91 2.74 5.75
N VAL A 40 -1.20 2.48 4.64
CA VAL A 40 -1.76 1.78 3.49
C VAL A 40 -1.22 0.36 3.48
N VAL A 41 -2.11 -0.61 3.41
CA VAL A 41 -1.75 -2.02 3.31
C VAL A 41 -2.00 -2.49 1.88
N LEU A 42 -0.99 -3.04 1.25
CA LEU A 42 -1.03 -3.51 -0.14
C LEU A 42 -0.90 -5.04 -0.18
N ASP A 43 -1.72 -5.65 -1.01
CA ASP A 43 -1.62 -7.08 -1.30
C ASP A 43 -1.90 -7.28 -2.80
N PRO A 44 -1.01 -6.81 -3.68
CA PRO A 44 -1.23 -6.87 -5.13
C PRO A 44 -1.05 -8.28 -5.66
N PRO A 45 -1.48 -8.53 -6.90
CA PRO A 45 -1.20 -9.80 -7.56
C PRO A 45 0.31 -9.98 -7.78
N ARG A 46 0.70 -11.18 -8.21
CA ARG A 46 2.12 -11.54 -8.39
C ARG A 46 2.87 -10.60 -9.32
N LYS A 47 2.21 -10.01 -10.30
CA LYS A 47 2.83 -9.04 -11.21
C LYS A 47 3.17 -7.70 -10.55
N GLY A 48 2.77 -7.51 -9.32
CA GLY A 48 3.02 -6.28 -8.56
C GLY A 48 1.99 -5.19 -8.80
N CYS A 49 2.29 -3.99 -8.31
CA CYS A 49 1.43 -2.84 -8.48
C CYS A 49 1.61 -2.22 -9.87
N SER A 50 0.55 -1.60 -10.39
CA SER A 50 0.66 -0.82 -11.63
C SER A 50 1.46 0.46 -11.37
N GLY A 51 2.10 0.98 -12.43
CA GLY A 51 2.82 2.25 -12.33
C GLY A 51 1.89 3.40 -11.97
N VAL A 52 0.68 3.40 -12.51
CA VAL A 52 -0.32 4.42 -12.22
C VAL A 52 -0.69 4.42 -10.73
N PHE A 53 -0.92 3.24 -10.16
CA PHE A 53 -1.24 3.13 -8.73
C PHE A 53 -0.07 3.61 -7.86
N LEU A 54 1.15 3.21 -8.20
CA LEU A 54 2.33 3.61 -7.42
C LEU A 54 2.52 5.13 -7.46
N GLU A 55 2.33 5.77 -8.61
CA GLU A 55 2.41 7.23 -8.69
C GLU A 55 1.37 7.90 -7.80
N GLN A 56 0.15 7.39 -7.80
CA GLN A 56 -0.91 7.89 -6.93
C GLN A 56 -0.58 7.70 -5.46
N LEU A 57 0.01 6.55 -5.12
CA LEU A 57 0.44 6.25 -3.75
C LEU A 57 1.52 7.23 -3.30
N TYR A 58 2.50 7.51 -4.16
CA TYR A 58 3.56 8.46 -3.84
C TYR A 58 3.00 9.86 -3.62
N GLU A 59 2.06 10.26 -4.46
CA GLU A 59 1.43 11.58 -4.35
C GLU A 59 0.59 11.68 -3.07
N TYR A 60 -0.17 10.64 -2.74
CA TYR A 60 -0.93 10.58 -1.49
C TYR A 60 0.01 10.62 -0.28
N SER A 61 1.12 9.91 -0.34
CA SER A 61 2.21 9.95 0.65
C SER A 61 1.76 9.58 2.07
N PRO A 62 1.24 8.36 2.29
CA PRO A 62 0.86 7.95 3.65
C PRO A 62 2.10 7.83 4.55
N GLN A 63 1.87 7.83 5.85
CA GLN A 63 2.95 7.72 6.83
C GLN A 63 3.70 6.40 6.71
N ARG A 64 2.97 5.31 6.45
CA ARG A 64 3.53 3.97 6.40
C ARG A 64 2.86 3.15 5.31
N ILE A 65 3.65 2.30 4.67
CA ILE A 65 3.15 1.34 3.69
C ILE A 65 3.52 -0.05 4.15
N VAL A 66 2.55 -0.96 4.18
CA VAL A 66 2.74 -2.37 4.47
C VAL A 66 2.43 -3.13 3.19
N TYR A 67 3.41 -3.85 2.65
CA TYR A 67 3.32 -4.48 1.34
C TYR A 67 3.53 -5.99 1.50
N MET A 68 2.49 -6.77 1.31
CA MET A 68 2.53 -8.22 1.29
C MET A 68 2.59 -8.69 -0.16
N SER A 69 3.52 -9.58 -0.49
CA SER A 69 3.68 -10.05 -1.87
C SER A 69 4.08 -11.53 -1.92
N CYS A 70 3.55 -12.24 -2.90
CA CYS A 70 4.02 -13.58 -3.26
C CYS A 70 4.98 -13.56 -4.45
N GLY A 71 5.30 -12.38 -5.01
CA GLY A 71 6.22 -12.22 -6.13
C GLY A 71 7.42 -11.37 -5.73
N PRO A 72 8.51 -11.97 -5.21
CA PRO A 72 9.62 -11.18 -4.66
C PRO A 72 10.32 -10.29 -5.67
N ASP A 73 10.43 -10.70 -6.93
CA ASP A 73 11.06 -9.88 -7.96
C ASP A 73 10.23 -8.65 -8.34
N THR A 74 8.91 -8.79 -8.45
CA THR A 74 8.04 -7.62 -8.69
C THR A 74 7.94 -6.75 -7.45
N GLN A 75 7.95 -7.34 -6.26
CA GLN A 75 7.99 -6.57 -5.02
C GLN A 75 9.29 -5.75 -4.92
N ALA A 76 10.43 -6.33 -5.29
CA ALA A 76 11.71 -5.62 -5.28
C ALA A 76 11.68 -4.44 -6.25
N ARG A 77 11.09 -4.61 -7.42
CA ARG A 77 10.92 -3.54 -8.41
C ARG A 77 10.06 -2.41 -7.83
N ASP A 78 8.93 -2.76 -7.22
CA ASP A 78 8.03 -1.77 -6.63
C ASP A 78 8.68 -1.09 -5.42
N ALA A 79 9.41 -1.85 -4.60
CA ALA A 79 10.13 -1.33 -3.44
C ALA A 79 11.17 -0.28 -3.83
N LYS A 80 11.87 -0.51 -4.94
CA LYS A 80 12.84 0.45 -5.45
C LYS A 80 12.17 1.80 -5.74
N GLY A 81 11.03 1.78 -6.41
CA GLY A 81 10.26 3.00 -6.68
C GLY A 81 9.76 3.66 -5.41
N ILE A 82 9.27 2.87 -4.47
CA ILE A 82 8.76 3.41 -3.19
C ILE A 82 9.88 4.14 -2.43
N VAL A 83 11.08 3.57 -2.42
CA VAL A 83 12.22 4.17 -1.72
C VAL A 83 12.76 5.38 -2.49
N GLU A 84 13.05 5.23 -3.78
CA GLU A 84 13.76 6.25 -4.56
C GLU A 84 12.87 7.40 -5.00
N ILE A 85 11.64 7.10 -5.41
CA ILE A 85 10.70 8.12 -5.89
C ILE A 85 9.75 8.54 -4.78
N GLY A 86 9.22 7.59 -4.04
CA GLY A 86 8.24 7.85 -2.99
C GLY A 86 8.81 8.49 -1.74
N GLY A 87 10.09 8.34 -1.49
CA GLY A 87 10.75 8.93 -0.33
C GLY A 87 10.54 8.16 0.97
N TYR A 88 10.56 6.84 0.88
CA TYR A 88 10.38 5.95 2.03
C TYR A 88 11.66 5.22 2.35
N ASP A 89 11.80 4.83 3.61
CA ASP A 89 12.82 3.88 4.07
C ASP A 89 12.16 2.53 4.31
N ILE A 90 12.90 1.46 4.02
CA ILE A 90 12.47 0.12 4.38
C ILE A 90 12.82 -0.09 5.85
N VAL A 91 11.81 -0.35 6.68
CA VAL A 91 12.03 -0.57 8.11
C VAL A 91 11.95 -2.05 8.50
N SER A 92 11.36 -2.88 7.62
CA SER A 92 11.27 -4.31 7.91
C SER A 92 11.08 -5.09 6.61
N ILE A 93 11.74 -6.23 6.52
CA ILE A 93 11.53 -7.23 5.46
C ILE A 93 11.41 -8.57 6.18
N GLN A 94 10.26 -9.24 6.02
CA GLN A 94 10.01 -10.50 6.69
C GLN A 94 9.43 -11.50 5.70
N PRO A 95 10.19 -12.53 5.31
CA PRO A 95 9.64 -13.61 4.49
C PRO A 95 8.85 -14.60 5.34
N TYR A 96 7.81 -15.16 4.75
CA TYR A 96 6.99 -16.20 5.37
C TYR A 96 6.83 -17.35 4.39
N ASP A 97 7.10 -18.55 4.85
CA ASP A 97 6.90 -19.78 4.07
C ASP A 97 5.54 -20.36 4.47
N LEU A 98 4.48 -19.84 3.85
CA LEU A 98 3.11 -20.28 4.13
C LEU A 98 2.75 -21.60 3.43
N PHE A 99 3.56 -21.97 2.43
CA PHE A 99 3.32 -23.19 1.66
C PHE A 99 4.62 -24.00 1.62
N PRO A 100 4.96 -24.72 2.72
CA PRO A 100 6.21 -25.49 2.78
C PRO A 100 6.34 -26.46 1.62
N GLN A 101 7.55 -26.66 1.13
CA GLN A 101 7.90 -27.54 0.02
C GLN A 101 7.41 -27.01 -1.35
N THR A 102 6.97 -25.76 -1.43
CA THR A 102 6.68 -25.09 -2.69
C THR A 102 7.68 -23.95 -2.92
N LYS A 103 7.68 -23.40 -4.13
CA LYS A 103 8.52 -22.25 -4.46
C LYS A 103 7.90 -20.93 -4.05
N HIS A 104 6.75 -20.96 -3.40
CA HIS A 104 5.98 -19.76 -3.08
C HIS A 104 6.32 -19.27 -1.68
N ILE A 105 6.91 -18.09 -1.61
CA ILE A 105 7.21 -17.41 -0.35
C ILE A 105 6.47 -16.09 -0.35
N GLU A 106 5.74 -15.81 0.74
CA GLU A 106 5.17 -14.51 0.99
C GLU A 106 6.24 -13.62 1.64
N CYS A 107 6.31 -12.39 1.23
CA CYS A 107 7.25 -11.45 1.82
C CYS A 107 6.51 -10.18 2.24
N LEU A 108 6.66 -9.83 3.52
CA LEU A 108 6.07 -8.64 4.09
C LEU A 108 7.15 -7.57 4.18
N MET A 109 6.95 -6.44 3.50
CA MET A 109 7.81 -5.29 3.62
C MET A 109 7.05 -4.13 4.28
N VAL A 110 7.71 -3.46 5.18
CA VAL A 110 7.16 -2.27 5.83
C VAL A 110 8.04 -1.07 5.48
N PHE A 111 7.40 -0.03 4.98
CA PHE A 111 8.06 1.22 4.61
C PHE A 111 7.55 2.34 5.50
N GLU A 112 8.42 3.24 5.85
CA GLU A 112 8.07 4.42 6.62
C GLU A 112 8.56 5.67 5.92
N LYS A 113 7.70 6.71 5.91
CA LYS A 113 8.02 7.98 5.26
C LYS A 113 9.22 8.62 5.92
N ARG A 114 10.20 9.06 5.12
CA ARG A 114 11.36 9.75 5.66
C ARG A 114 10.96 11.09 6.26
N SER A 115 11.57 11.43 7.37
CA SER A 115 11.49 12.77 7.92
C SER A 115 12.28 13.73 7.02
N LYS A 116 11.76 14.91 6.86
CA LYS A 116 12.49 15.96 6.15
C LYS A 116 13.46 16.67 7.08
#